data_7ac3a6407873731cd140e016a0a5e701
#
_entry.id   7ac3a6407873731cd140e016a0a5e701
#
_cell.length_a   1.000
_cell.length_b   1.000
_cell.length_c   1.000
_cell.angle_alpha   90.00
_cell.angle_beta   90.00
_cell.angle_gamma   90.00
#
_symmetry.space_group_name_H-M   'P 1'
#
loop_
_entity.id
_entity.type
_entity.pdbx_description
1 polymer ?
#
loop_
_entity_poly.entity_id
_entity_poly.type
_entity_poly.pdbx_seq_one_letter_code
_entity_poly.pdbx_strand_id
1 'polypeptide(L)'
;MSKRIAVIGTGYVGLVSSVGLADFGNTVVGVDINESIVDKLNRGIPTIYEHGLKDYLERNIEAKRLSFTTDVNAAIEAAEIIFFAVGTPPKPDGGADLSQIERAAKTVAKNLNGYKVVVTKSTVPVGTNRWIKSVIEEAAPGVEFSVVSNPEFLREGKAVQDFFHPDRVVIGYEDERAKEYMEDVYRTLYLIETPIVWVSLETAELIKYAANAFLATKITFINQMANLAEAAGADIHEIARSMGMDGRISAKFLHPGPGYGGSCFPKDTRAIAATGDEYGVDMSLIKEVVRSNERQKEITAEKFIQLAGGVAGKTISILGLAFKAETDDIRE
;
A
#
# COMPACT_ATOMS: atom_id res chain seq x y z
N MET A 1 4.30 8.23 -24.61
CA MET A 1 3.57 7.27 -25.50
C MET A 1 2.85 6.24 -24.63
N SER A 2 1.80 5.55 -25.15
CA SER A 2 1.17 4.43 -24.42
C SER A 2 2.19 3.32 -24.19
N LYS A 3 2.21 2.73 -23.00
CA LYS A 3 3.09 1.62 -22.62
C LYS A 3 2.29 0.31 -22.50
N ARG A 4 2.96 -0.81 -22.77
CA ARG A 4 2.43 -2.14 -22.45
C ARG A 4 2.93 -2.53 -21.07
N ILE A 5 1.98 -2.78 -20.16
CA ILE A 5 2.25 -2.99 -18.73
C ILE A 5 1.70 -4.34 -18.30
N ALA A 6 2.50 -5.14 -17.60
CA ALA A 6 2.04 -6.28 -16.83
C ALA A 6 2.00 -5.91 -15.35
N VAL A 7 0.90 -6.23 -14.65
CA VAL A 7 0.78 -6.05 -13.20
C VAL A 7 0.65 -7.43 -12.56
N ILE A 8 1.67 -7.87 -11.85
CA ILE A 8 1.71 -9.18 -11.18
C ILE A 8 1.08 -9.07 -9.80
N GLY A 9 -0.05 -9.75 -9.62
CA GLY A 9 -0.92 -9.69 -8.45
C GLY A 9 -2.10 -8.74 -8.70
N THR A 10 -3.33 -9.24 -8.52
CA THR A 10 -4.59 -8.47 -8.65
C THR A 10 -5.32 -8.36 -7.31
N GLY A 11 -4.57 -8.34 -6.22
CA GLY A 11 -5.07 -7.93 -4.92
C GLY A 11 -5.46 -6.44 -4.93
N TYR A 12 -5.67 -5.88 -3.73
CA TYR A 12 -6.18 -4.52 -3.58
C TYR A 12 -5.36 -3.49 -4.39
N VAL A 13 -4.05 -3.42 -4.15
CA VAL A 13 -3.14 -2.49 -4.83
C VAL A 13 -3.04 -2.78 -6.33
N GLY A 14 -2.89 -4.07 -6.69
CA GLY A 14 -2.70 -4.46 -8.07
C GLY A 14 -3.92 -4.21 -8.94
N LEU A 15 -5.12 -4.47 -8.45
CA LEU A 15 -6.35 -4.23 -9.21
C LEU A 15 -6.59 -2.74 -9.43
N VAL A 16 -6.50 -1.91 -8.37
CA VAL A 16 -6.64 -0.45 -8.50
C VAL A 16 -5.58 0.11 -9.45
N SER A 17 -4.33 -0.36 -9.32
CA SER A 17 -3.24 0.08 -10.21
C SER A 17 -3.48 -0.35 -11.67
N SER A 18 -3.91 -1.58 -11.91
CA SER A 18 -4.20 -2.08 -13.28
C SER A 18 -5.27 -1.24 -13.96
N VAL A 19 -6.36 -0.99 -13.23
CA VAL A 19 -7.48 -0.18 -13.72
C VAL A 19 -7.04 1.27 -13.98
N GLY A 20 -6.35 1.89 -13.02
CA GLY A 20 -5.94 3.27 -13.15
C GLY A 20 -4.88 3.50 -14.23
N LEU A 21 -3.89 2.60 -14.35
CA LEU A 21 -2.88 2.67 -15.41
C LEU A 21 -3.48 2.48 -16.80
N ALA A 22 -4.49 1.61 -16.94
CA ALA A 22 -5.23 1.45 -18.18
C ALA A 22 -6.03 2.71 -18.52
N ASP A 23 -6.61 3.35 -17.52
CA ASP A 23 -7.37 4.58 -17.71
C ASP A 23 -6.47 5.79 -18.06
N PHE A 24 -5.21 5.77 -17.67
CA PHE A 24 -4.20 6.72 -18.15
C PHE A 24 -3.79 6.50 -19.62
N GLY A 25 -4.40 5.51 -20.29
CA GLY A 25 -4.19 5.24 -21.72
C GLY A 25 -3.09 4.21 -22.02
N ASN A 26 -2.63 3.47 -21.02
CA ASN A 26 -1.72 2.35 -21.24
C ASN A 26 -2.48 1.07 -21.61
N THR A 27 -1.79 0.09 -22.22
CA THR A 27 -2.31 -1.26 -22.39
C THR A 27 -1.83 -2.13 -21.23
N VAL A 28 -2.75 -2.60 -20.40
CA VAL A 28 -2.44 -3.27 -19.14
C VAL A 28 -2.96 -4.69 -19.11
N VAL A 29 -2.13 -5.62 -18.70
CA VAL A 29 -2.49 -7.01 -18.40
C VAL A 29 -2.28 -7.25 -16.90
N GLY A 30 -3.37 -7.45 -16.17
CA GLY A 30 -3.31 -7.90 -14.78
C GLY A 30 -3.10 -9.41 -14.71
N VAL A 31 -2.20 -9.86 -13.86
CA VAL A 31 -1.87 -11.29 -13.71
C VAL A 31 -2.24 -11.77 -12.33
N ASP A 32 -3.03 -12.83 -12.25
CA ASP A 32 -3.34 -13.53 -11.00
C ASP A 32 -3.24 -15.04 -11.18
N ILE A 33 -2.88 -15.75 -10.13
CA ILE A 33 -2.79 -17.22 -10.15
C ILE A 33 -4.17 -17.89 -10.04
N ASN A 34 -5.20 -17.15 -9.64
CA ASN A 34 -6.54 -17.65 -9.40
C ASN A 34 -7.44 -17.42 -10.62
N GLU A 35 -7.74 -18.49 -11.36
CA GLU A 35 -8.60 -18.46 -12.54
C GLU A 35 -9.97 -17.82 -12.27
N SER A 36 -10.59 -18.11 -11.11
CA SER A 36 -11.90 -17.52 -10.76
C SER A 36 -11.84 -16.00 -10.59
N ILE A 37 -10.72 -15.47 -10.08
CA ILE A 37 -10.49 -14.01 -10.00
C ILE A 37 -10.35 -13.44 -11.41
N VAL A 38 -9.51 -14.05 -12.24
CA VAL A 38 -9.29 -13.62 -13.63
C VAL A 38 -10.58 -13.62 -14.43
N ASP A 39 -11.41 -14.66 -14.31
CA ASP A 39 -12.70 -14.76 -15.00
C ASP A 39 -13.69 -13.66 -14.55
N LYS A 40 -13.76 -13.38 -13.25
CA LYS A 40 -14.60 -12.29 -12.73
C LYS A 40 -14.16 -10.94 -13.26
N LEU A 41 -12.86 -10.66 -13.17
CA LEU A 41 -12.30 -9.40 -13.60
C LEU A 41 -12.49 -9.16 -15.11
N ASN A 42 -12.27 -10.17 -15.96
CA ASN A 42 -12.52 -10.06 -17.39
C ASN A 42 -14.01 -9.85 -17.77
N ARG A 43 -14.93 -10.17 -16.86
CA ARG A 43 -16.36 -9.87 -16.99
C ARG A 43 -16.77 -8.52 -16.38
N GLY A 44 -15.81 -7.70 -15.96
CA GLY A 44 -16.07 -6.41 -15.32
C GLY A 44 -16.57 -6.51 -13.87
N ILE A 45 -16.36 -7.66 -13.19
CA ILE A 45 -16.79 -7.86 -11.81
C ILE A 45 -15.58 -7.66 -10.88
N PRO A 46 -15.50 -6.56 -10.13
CA PRO A 46 -14.39 -6.32 -9.21
C PRO A 46 -14.38 -7.34 -8.06
N THR A 47 -13.18 -7.69 -7.60
CA THR A 47 -12.96 -8.67 -6.53
C THR A 47 -12.65 -8.03 -5.19
N ILE A 48 -12.68 -6.71 -5.13
CA ILE A 48 -12.52 -5.90 -3.91
C ILE A 48 -13.63 -4.86 -3.88
N TYR A 49 -13.97 -4.39 -2.67
CA TYR A 49 -14.90 -3.29 -2.52
C TYR A 49 -14.16 -1.95 -2.59
N GLU A 50 -14.44 -1.16 -3.63
CA GLU A 50 -13.97 0.23 -3.81
C GLU A 50 -14.98 1.03 -4.61
N HIS A 51 -15.31 2.19 -4.10
CA HIS A 51 -16.28 3.06 -4.76
C HIS A 51 -15.80 3.50 -6.13
N GLY A 52 -16.65 3.33 -7.16
CA GLY A 52 -16.36 3.71 -8.55
C GLY A 52 -15.44 2.76 -9.31
N LEU A 53 -14.79 1.77 -8.67
CA LEU A 53 -13.85 0.87 -9.34
C LEU A 53 -14.48 0.09 -10.50
N LYS A 54 -15.73 -0.32 -10.35
CA LYS A 54 -16.46 -1.09 -11.36
C LYS A 54 -16.57 -0.34 -12.68
N ASP A 55 -16.95 0.92 -12.65
CA ASP A 55 -17.15 1.72 -13.86
C ASP A 55 -15.83 1.89 -14.65
N TYR A 56 -14.73 2.12 -13.93
CA TYR A 56 -13.40 2.20 -14.53
C TYR A 56 -12.94 0.85 -15.10
N LEU A 57 -13.22 -0.26 -14.39
CA LEU A 57 -12.89 -1.61 -14.83
C LEU A 57 -13.61 -1.94 -16.15
N GLU A 58 -14.94 -1.80 -16.19
CA GLU A 58 -15.77 -2.10 -17.36
C GLU A 58 -15.35 -1.28 -18.58
N ARG A 59 -15.21 0.04 -18.45
CA ARG A 59 -14.86 0.92 -19.57
C ARG A 59 -13.47 0.62 -20.15
N ASN A 60 -12.50 0.18 -19.33
CA ASN A 60 -11.17 -0.14 -19.82
C ASN A 60 -11.09 -1.51 -20.49
N ILE A 61 -11.92 -2.47 -20.05
CA ILE A 61 -12.11 -3.76 -20.74
C ILE A 61 -12.77 -3.54 -22.09
N GLU A 62 -13.86 -2.79 -22.16
CA GLU A 62 -14.56 -2.45 -23.43
C GLU A 62 -13.63 -1.75 -24.42
N ALA A 63 -12.81 -0.82 -23.91
CA ALA A 63 -11.80 -0.12 -24.71
C ALA A 63 -10.59 -0.98 -25.08
N LYS A 64 -10.53 -2.25 -24.67
CA LYS A 64 -9.42 -3.20 -24.91
C LYS A 64 -8.05 -2.68 -24.39
N ARG A 65 -8.07 -1.83 -23.37
CA ARG A 65 -6.87 -1.34 -22.69
C ARG A 65 -6.52 -2.17 -21.47
N LEU A 66 -7.46 -2.96 -20.93
CA LEU A 66 -7.29 -3.78 -19.75
C LEU A 66 -7.78 -5.20 -20.01
N SER A 67 -6.98 -6.17 -19.61
CA SER A 67 -7.34 -7.60 -19.58
C SER A 67 -6.65 -8.29 -18.42
N PHE A 68 -7.10 -9.50 -18.10
CA PHE A 68 -6.53 -10.29 -17.01
C PHE A 68 -6.20 -11.70 -17.48
N THR A 69 -5.14 -12.31 -16.94
CA THR A 69 -4.69 -13.64 -17.32
C THR A 69 -4.03 -14.38 -16.16
N THR A 70 -4.02 -15.70 -16.25
CA THR A 70 -3.18 -16.56 -15.40
C THR A 70 -1.82 -16.86 -16.04
N ASP A 71 -1.64 -16.55 -17.33
CA ASP A 71 -0.38 -16.75 -18.03
C ASP A 71 0.59 -15.58 -17.77
N VAL A 72 1.35 -15.73 -16.70
CA VAL A 72 2.35 -14.75 -16.30
C VAL A 72 3.48 -14.62 -17.32
N ASN A 73 3.84 -15.70 -18.01
CA ASN A 73 4.96 -15.69 -18.94
C ASN A 73 4.62 -14.85 -20.19
N ALA A 74 3.49 -15.11 -20.82
CA ALA A 74 3.02 -14.32 -21.95
C ALA A 74 2.83 -12.84 -21.60
N ALA A 75 2.32 -12.55 -20.39
CA ALA A 75 2.14 -11.18 -19.93
C ALA A 75 3.49 -10.43 -19.78
N ILE A 76 4.51 -11.08 -19.20
CA ILE A 76 5.85 -10.50 -19.04
C ILE A 76 6.52 -10.29 -20.40
N GLU A 77 6.46 -11.28 -21.30
CA GLU A 77 7.07 -11.19 -22.64
C GLU A 77 6.52 -10.01 -23.45
N ALA A 78 5.20 -9.80 -23.40
CA ALA A 78 4.53 -8.72 -24.12
C ALA A 78 4.75 -7.33 -23.53
N ALA A 79 5.07 -7.23 -22.24
CA ALA A 79 5.17 -5.98 -21.51
C ALA A 79 6.52 -5.26 -21.72
N GLU A 80 6.48 -3.95 -21.63
CA GLU A 80 7.66 -3.06 -21.50
C GLU A 80 7.96 -2.75 -20.05
N ILE A 81 6.91 -2.73 -19.23
CA ILE A 81 6.99 -2.41 -17.79
C ILE A 81 6.24 -3.49 -17.01
N ILE A 82 6.84 -3.97 -15.94
CA ILE A 82 6.28 -5.02 -15.11
C ILE A 82 6.14 -4.49 -13.68
N PHE A 83 4.93 -4.40 -13.18
CA PHE A 83 4.66 -3.99 -11.81
C PHE A 83 4.49 -5.21 -10.90
N PHE A 84 5.23 -5.23 -9.80
CA PHE A 84 5.00 -6.17 -8.69
C PHE A 84 4.01 -5.56 -7.70
N ALA A 85 2.82 -6.14 -7.64
CA ALA A 85 1.75 -5.77 -6.72
C ALA A 85 1.30 -6.98 -5.88
N VAL A 86 2.24 -7.86 -5.57
CA VAL A 86 2.04 -9.07 -4.77
C VAL A 86 2.09 -8.77 -3.27
N GLY A 87 1.51 -9.64 -2.46
CA GLY A 87 1.48 -9.48 -1.02
C GLY A 87 2.88 -9.59 -0.37
N THR A 88 3.07 -8.81 0.70
CA THR A 88 4.25 -8.85 1.58
C THR A 88 3.76 -9.01 3.04
N PRO A 89 3.24 -10.21 3.41
CA PRO A 89 2.68 -10.41 4.74
C PRO A 89 3.75 -10.32 5.82
N PRO A 90 3.37 -9.98 7.07
CA PRO A 90 4.34 -9.91 8.16
C PRO A 90 4.85 -11.31 8.54
N LYS A 91 6.14 -11.39 8.86
CA LYS A 91 6.75 -12.54 9.54
C LYS A 91 6.51 -12.49 11.06
N PRO A 92 6.72 -13.60 11.80
CA PRO A 92 6.62 -13.60 13.25
C PRO A 92 7.56 -12.64 13.97
N ASP A 93 8.70 -12.31 13.37
CA ASP A 93 9.69 -11.34 13.88
C ASP A 93 9.34 -9.88 13.55
N GLY A 94 8.22 -9.64 12.86
CA GLY A 94 7.77 -8.33 12.42
C GLY A 94 8.28 -7.90 11.05
N GLY A 95 9.27 -8.59 10.49
CA GLY A 95 9.77 -8.34 9.13
C GLY A 95 8.73 -8.68 8.05
N ALA A 96 9.01 -8.34 6.80
CA ALA A 96 8.16 -8.66 5.66
C ALA A 96 8.56 -10.01 5.01
N ASP A 97 7.59 -10.84 4.66
CA ASP A 97 7.81 -12.02 3.83
C ASP A 97 7.89 -11.61 2.34
N LEU A 98 9.07 -11.72 1.77
CA LEU A 98 9.37 -11.36 0.38
C LEU A 98 9.29 -12.55 -0.59
N SER A 99 8.83 -13.72 -0.16
CA SER A 99 8.80 -14.94 -0.98
C SER A 99 7.99 -14.78 -2.28
N GLN A 100 6.92 -13.98 -2.27
CA GLN A 100 6.14 -13.68 -3.47
C GLN A 100 6.89 -12.74 -4.43
N ILE A 101 7.61 -11.76 -3.89
CA ILE A 101 8.48 -10.86 -4.66
C ILE A 101 9.61 -11.66 -5.33
N GLU A 102 10.26 -12.57 -4.59
CA GLU A 102 11.32 -13.42 -5.11
C GLU A 102 10.83 -14.28 -6.28
N ARG A 103 9.67 -14.92 -6.12
CA ARG A 103 9.06 -15.71 -7.20
C ARG A 103 8.76 -14.86 -8.44
N ALA A 104 8.21 -13.66 -8.24
CA ALA A 104 7.94 -12.73 -9.34
C ALA A 104 9.24 -12.31 -10.05
N ALA A 105 10.29 -11.95 -9.30
CA ALA A 105 11.59 -11.58 -9.85
C ALA A 105 12.23 -12.73 -10.67
N LYS A 106 12.22 -13.96 -10.14
CA LYS A 106 12.71 -15.16 -10.85
C LYS A 106 11.88 -15.46 -12.11
N THR A 107 10.57 -15.22 -12.07
CA THR A 107 9.70 -15.40 -13.25
C THR A 107 9.99 -14.34 -14.31
N VAL A 108 10.19 -13.10 -13.91
CA VAL A 108 10.62 -12.03 -14.82
C VAL A 108 11.94 -12.39 -15.48
N ALA A 109 12.94 -12.78 -14.72
CA ALA A 109 14.26 -13.13 -15.25
C ALA A 109 14.19 -14.20 -16.36
N LYS A 110 13.33 -15.21 -16.21
CA LYS A 110 13.14 -16.28 -17.20
C LYS A 110 12.49 -15.82 -18.51
N ASN A 111 11.74 -14.71 -18.47
CA ASN A 111 10.93 -14.21 -19.59
C ASN A 111 11.41 -12.86 -20.11
N LEU A 112 12.61 -12.41 -19.71
CA LEU A 112 13.23 -11.22 -20.29
C LEU A 112 13.60 -11.48 -21.75
N ASN A 113 12.99 -10.74 -22.68
CA ASN A 113 13.22 -10.84 -24.12
C ASN A 113 13.67 -9.51 -24.75
N GLY A 114 14.24 -8.63 -23.96
CA GLY A 114 14.71 -7.29 -24.28
C GLY A 114 14.63 -6.38 -23.07
N TYR A 115 14.93 -5.12 -23.25
CA TYR A 115 14.88 -4.15 -22.14
C TYR A 115 13.48 -4.03 -21.55
N LYS A 116 13.39 -4.15 -20.24
CA LYS A 116 12.17 -3.98 -19.47
C LYS A 116 12.43 -3.18 -18.19
N VAL A 117 11.41 -2.46 -17.73
CA VAL A 117 11.42 -1.78 -16.43
C VAL A 117 10.63 -2.62 -15.44
N VAL A 118 11.28 -3.06 -14.37
CA VAL A 118 10.67 -3.83 -13.28
C VAL A 118 10.36 -2.88 -12.13
N VAL A 119 9.09 -2.73 -11.81
CA VAL A 119 8.60 -1.73 -10.85
C VAL A 119 8.01 -2.41 -9.62
N THR A 120 8.52 -2.11 -8.45
CA THR A 120 7.94 -2.59 -7.19
C THR A 120 6.88 -1.60 -6.70
N LYS A 121 5.61 -2.01 -6.77
CA LYS A 121 4.45 -1.29 -6.21
C LYS A 121 4.14 -1.74 -4.79
N SER A 122 4.40 -3.00 -4.48
CA SER A 122 4.28 -3.56 -3.13
C SER A 122 5.12 -2.77 -2.13
N THR A 123 4.62 -2.62 -0.90
CA THR A 123 5.40 -2.05 0.20
C THR A 123 6.45 -3.07 0.65
N VAL A 124 7.71 -2.69 0.53
CA VAL A 124 8.87 -3.58 0.80
C VAL A 124 9.91 -2.87 1.67
N PRO A 125 10.66 -3.60 2.51
CA PRO A 125 11.77 -3.05 3.30
C PRO A 125 12.84 -2.39 2.45
N VAL A 126 13.60 -1.48 3.08
CA VAL A 126 14.73 -0.78 2.44
C VAL A 126 15.77 -1.79 1.94
N GLY A 127 16.24 -1.58 0.70
CA GLY A 127 17.21 -2.45 0.02
C GLY A 127 16.57 -3.57 -0.81
N THR A 128 15.25 -3.77 -0.72
CA THR A 128 14.56 -4.84 -1.47
C THR A 128 14.69 -4.68 -2.98
N ASN A 129 14.61 -3.45 -3.51
CA ASN A 129 14.75 -3.26 -4.96
C ASN A 129 16.17 -3.57 -5.45
N ARG A 130 17.20 -3.32 -4.65
CA ARG A 130 18.56 -3.78 -4.98
C ARG A 130 18.68 -5.31 -4.97
N TRP A 131 18.07 -5.94 -3.99
CA TRP A 131 18.00 -7.39 -3.95
C TRP A 131 17.22 -7.97 -5.14
N ILE A 132 16.08 -7.40 -5.53
CA ILE A 132 15.35 -7.79 -6.75
C ILE A 132 16.28 -7.70 -7.97
N LYS A 133 17.04 -6.61 -8.09
CA LYS A 133 18.02 -6.43 -9.17
C LYS A 133 19.04 -7.59 -9.19
N SER A 134 19.64 -7.92 -8.06
CA SER A 134 20.60 -9.01 -7.97
C SER A 134 19.99 -10.38 -8.32
N VAL A 135 18.77 -10.66 -7.87
CA VAL A 135 18.05 -11.91 -8.21
C VAL A 135 17.81 -12.05 -9.71
N ILE A 136 17.46 -10.95 -10.38
CA ILE A 136 17.24 -10.97 -11.84
C ILE A 136 18.57 -11.07 -12.58
N GLU A 137 19.60 -10.32 -12.19
CA GLU A 137 20.94 -10.37 -12.80
C GLU A 137 21.57 -11.76 -12.71
N GLU A 138 21.42 -12.42 -11.57
CA GLU A 138 21.92 -13.80 -11.36
C GLU A 138 21.20 -14.81 -12.26
N ALA A 139 19.88 -14.68 -12.40
CA ALA A 139 19.05 -15.62 -13.17
C ALA A 139 19.04 -15.35 -14.67
N ALA A 140 19.35 -14.12 -15.12
CA ALA A 140 19.38 -13.69 -16.53
C ALA A 140 20.61 -12.82 -16.83
N PRO A 141 21.83 -13.37 -16.75
CA PRO A 141 23.06 -12.60 -16.94
C PRO A 141 23.14 -11.98 -18.35
N GLY A 142 23.50 -10.70 -18.40
CA GLY A 142 23.71 -9.96 -19.65
C GLY A 142 22.43 -9.45 -20.32
N VAL A 143 21.25 -9.63 -19.73
CA VAL A 143 20.00 -9.01 -20.22
C VAL A 143 19.85 -7.62 -19.60
N GLU A 144 19.56 -6.63 -20.42
CA GLU A 144 19.33 -5.25 -19.94
C GLU A 144 17.94 -5.11 -19.33
N PHE A 145 17.88 -4.57 -18.13
CA PHE A 145 16.66 -4.15 -17.43
C PHE A 145 16.98 -3.07 -16.41
N SER A 146 15.94 -2.39 -15.92
CA SER A 146 16.06 -1.45 -14.81
C SER A 146 15.04 -1.75 -13.73
N VAL A 147 15.39 -1.47 -12.47
CA VAL A 147 14.50 -1.61 -11.32
C VAL A 147 14.05 -0.23 -10.85
N VAL A 148 12.78 -0.13 -10.48
CA VAL A 148 12.14 1.09 -9.99
C VAL A 148 11.35 0.77 -8.72
N SER A 149 11.46 1.61 -7.71
CA SER A 149 10.58 1.61 -6.53
C SER A 149 9.46 2.63 -6.73
N ASN A 150 8.22 2.18 -6.74
CA ASN A 150 7.06 3.08 -6.89
C ASN A 150 5.98 2.72 -5.86
N PRO A 151 6.21 3.00 -4.58
CA PRO A 151 5.27 2.67 -3.52
C PRO A 151 3.93 3.35 -3.73
N GLU A 152 2.86 2.71 -3.24
CA GLU A 152 1.51 3.25 -3.26
C GLU A 152 1.18 4.02 -1.97
N PHE A 153 0.21 4.94 -2.05
CA PHE A 153 -0.33 5.68 -0.90
C PHE A 153 -1.86 5.65 -0.90
N LEU A 154 -2.41 4.54 -1.37
CA LEU A 154 -3.85 4.32 -1.50
C LEU A 154 -4.48 4.09 -0.12
N ARG A 155 -5.64 4.67 0.09
CA ARG A 155 -6.46 4.43 1.29
C ARG A 155 -7.64 3.54 0.90
N GLU A 156 -7.79 2.42 1.56
CA GLU A 156 -8.98 1.57 1.37
C GLU A 156 -10.27 2.39 1.53
N GLY A 157 -11.25 2.17 0.65
CA GLY A 157 -12.46 2.96 0.54
C GLY A 157 -12.33 4.28 -0.23
N LYS A 158 -11.10 4.69 -0.58
CA LYS A 158 -10.82 5.89 -1.41
C LYS A 158 -9.68 5.66 -2.41
N ALA A 159 -9.33 4.40 -2.67
CA ALA A 159 -8.16 4.08 -3.46
C ALA A 159 -8.28 4.53 -4.93
N VAL A 160 -9.47 4.48 -5.50
CA VAL A 160 -9.73 5.01 -6.85
C VAL A 160 -9.45 6.52 -6.88
N GLN A 161 -10.01 7.27 -5.93
CA GLN A 161 -9.76 8.71 -5.83
C GLN A 161 -8.27 9.02 -5.62
N ASP A 162 -7.61 8.30 -4.71
CA ASP A 162 -6.19 8.49 -4.40
C ASP A 162 -5.29 8.14 -5.58
N PHE A 163 -5.69 7.21 -6.46
CA PHE A 163 -4.94 6.86 -7.65
C PHE A 163 -5.03 7.95 -8.73
N PHE A 164 -6.23 8.50 -8.95
CA PHE A 164 -6.47 9.52 -9.97
C PHE A 164 -6.10 10.93 -9.54
N HIS A 165 -6.12 11.21 -8.23
CA HIS A 165 -5.81 12.51 -7.63
C HIS A 165 -4.84 12.33 -6.44
N PRO A 166 -3.65 11.78 -6.66
CA PRO A 166 -2.70 11.58 -5.57
C PRO A 166 -2.07 12.89 -5.11
N ASP A 167 -1.82 13.03 -3.80
CA ASP A 167 -1.07 14.16 -3.25
C ASP A 167 0.37 14.23 -3.84
N ARG A 168 0.94 13.09 -4.21
CA ARG A 168 2.23 12.92 -4.90
C ARG A 168 2.38 11.51 -5.43
N VAL A 169 3.25 11.34 -6.43
CA VAL A 169 3.81 10.05 -6.85
C VAL A 169 5.28 9.99 -6.45
N VAL A 170 5.71 8.92 -5.80
CA VAL A 170 7.12 8.70 -5.44
C VAL A 170 7.71 7.65 -6.36
N ILE A 171 8.85 7.96 -6.98
CA ILE A 171 9.56 7.06 -7.89
C ILE A 171 11.04 7.03 -7.53
N GLY A 172 11.48 5.88 -7.04
CA GLY A 172 12.89 5.58 -6.83
C GLY A 172 13.47 4.92 -8.07
N TYR A 173 14.58 5.46 -8.58
CA TYR A 173 15.21 4.98 -9.80
C TYR A 173 16.74 5.14 -9.76
N GLU A 174 17.43 4.51 -10.69
CA GLU A 174 18.89 4.63 -10.89
C GLU A 174 19.27 4.96 -12.34
N ASP A 175 18.39 4.65 -13.28
CA ASP A 175 18.63 4.72 -14.72
C ASP A 175 17.66 5.73 -15.36
N GLU A 176 18.21 6.73 -16.05
CA GLU A 176 17.41 7.77 -16.72
C GLU A 176 16.46 7.17 -17.77
N ARG A 177 16.82 6.05 -18.42
CA ARG A 177 15.92 5.34 -19.34
C ARG A 177 14.67 4.83 -18.63
N ALA A 178 14.82 4.29 -17.41
CA ALA A 178 13.68 3.86 -16.60
C ALA A 178 12.80 5.06 -16.18
N LYS A 179 13.42 6.20 -15.87
CA LYS A 179 12.70 7.43 -15.56
C LYS A 179 11.82 7.88 -16.71
N GLU A 180 12.33 7.90 -17.96
CA GLU A 180 11.54 8.24 -19.16
C GLU A 180 10.31 7.32 -19.31
N TYR A 181 10.46 6.02 -19.04
CA TYR A 181 9.35 5.08 -19.07
C TYR A 181 8.30 5.41 -18.00
N MET A 182 8.73 5.76 -16.80
CA MET A 182 7.81 6.10 -15.70
C MET A 182 7.15 7.48 -15.91
N GLU A 183 7.83 8.44 -16.53
CA GLU A 183 7.23 9.71 -16.97
C GLU A 183 6.08 9.48 -17.96
N ASP A 184 6.28 8.59 -18.94
CA ASP A 184 5.23 8.21 -19.89
C ASP A 184 4.03 7.56 -19.17
N VAL A 185 4.27 6.67 -18.19
CA VAL A 185 3.23 5.97 -17.42
C VAL A 185 2.32 6.95 -16.68
N TYR A 186 2.91 7.94 -16.02
CA TYR A 186 2.19 8.91 -15.18
C TYR A 186 1.91 10.25 -15.87
N ARG A 187 2.13 10.34 -17.18
CA ARG A 187 1.99 11.60 -17.94
C ARG A 187 0.64 12.29 -17.75
N THR A 188 -0.44 11.54 -17.58
CA THR A 188 -1.78 12.08 -17.37
C THR A 188 -1.86 12.94 -16.10
N LEU A 189 -1.06 12.65 -15.08
CA LEU A 189 -1.05 13.39 -13.83
C LEU A 189 -0.43 14.79 -13.95
N TYR A 190 0.35 15.07 -14.99
CA TYR A 190 0.82 16.42 -15.28
C TYR A 190 -0.32 17.41 -15.56
N LEU A 191 -1.45 16.92 -16.08
CA LEU A 191 -2.62 17.75 -16.36
C LEU A 191 -3.26 18.35 -15.10
N ILE A 192 -3.06 17.71 -13.96
CA ILE A 192 -3.54 18.14 -12.66
C ILE A 192 -2.40 18.58 -11.72
N GLU A 193 -1.22 18.82 -12.30
CA GLU A 193 -0.02 19.33 -11.60
C GLU A 193 0.38 18.46 -10.39
N THR A 194 0.14 17.16 -10.42
CA THR A 194 0.55 16.25 -9.33
C THR A 194 2.08 16.21 -9.24
N PRO A 195 2.65 16.46 -8.05
CA PRO A 195 4.09 16.35 -7.86
C PRO A 195 4.58 14.92 -8.06
N ILE A 196 5.61 14.72 -8.89
CA ILE A 196 6.36 13.47 -8.99
C ILE A 196 7.70 13.67 -8.30
N VAL A 197 7.93 12.88 -7.25
CA VAL A 197 9.12 12.93 -6.40
C VAL A 197 10.10 11.87 -6.87
N TRP A 198 11.16 12.30 -7.55
CA TRP A 198 12.22 11.45 -8.07
C TRP A 198 13.33 11.30 -7.05
N VAL A 199 13.65 10.09 -6.64
CA VAL A 199 14.60 9.78 -5.56
C VAL A 199 15.38 8.49 -5.83
N SER A 200 16.29 8.09 -4.92
CA SER A 200 16.91 6.75 -4.97
C SER A 200 15.92 5.64 -4.61
N LEU A 201 16.25 4.40 -4.96
CA LEU A 201 15.42 3.22 -4.64
C LEU A 201 15.15 3.15 -3.13
N GLU A 202 16.18 3.25 -2.31
CA GLU A 202 16.11 3.16 -0.85
C GLU A 202 15.28 4.31 -0.25
N THR A 203 15.42 5.52 -0.81
CA THR A 203 14.64 6.67 -0.35
C THR A 203 13.15 6.46 -0.63
N ALA A 204 12.78 5.93 -1.80
CA ALA A 204 11.39 5.66 -2.14
C ALA A 204 10.78 4.57 -1.23
N GLU A 205 11.54 3.50 -0.95
CA GLU A 205 11.14 2.45 -0.01
C GLU A 205 10.90 3.03 1.39
N LEU A 206 11.84 3.85 1.89
CA LEU A 206 11.75 4.42 3.23
C LEU A 206 10.62 5.46 3.36
N ILE A 207 10.35 6.27 2.33
CA ILE A 207 9.27 7.27 2.35
C ILE A 207 7.91 6.62 2.68
N LYS A 208 7.61 5.44 2.13
CA LYS A 208 6.35 4.75 2.40
C LYS A 208 6.23 4.38 3.88
N TYR A 209 7.24 3.74 4.43
CA TYR A 209 7.25 3.34 5.83
C TYR A 209 7.25 4.54 6.79
N ALA A 210 8.04 5.57 6.50
CA ALA A 210 8.10 6.78 7.30
C ALA A 210 6.73 7.49 7.35
N ALA A 211 6.05 7.60 6.20
CA ALA A 211 4.71 8.18 6.16
C ALA A 211 3.70 7.39 7.01
N ASN A 212 3.66 6.07 6.86
CA ASN A 212 2.73 5.22 7.60
C ASN A 212 3.04 5.20 9.11
N ALA A 213 4.33 5.13 9.49
CA ALA A 213 4.75 5.18 10.89
C ALA A 213 4.39 6.52 11.55
N PHE A 214 4.56 7.64 10.83
CA PHE A 214 4.18 8.96 11.34
C PHE A 214 2.66 9.10 11.53
N LEU A 215 1.86 8.62 10.58
CA LEU A 215 0.41 8.62 10.71
C LEU A 215 -0.07 7.75 11.88
N ALA A 216 0.52 6.57 12.08
CA ALA A 216 0.26 5.71 13.23
C ALA A 216 0.65 6.40 14.55
N THR A 217 1.78 7.13 14.56
CA THR A 217 2.21 7.93 15.73
C THR A 217 1.18 9.00 16.09
N LYS A 218 0.63 9.72 15.10
CA LYS A 218 -0.42 10.73 15.34
C LYS A 218 -1.66 10.13 15.99
N ILE A 219 -2.12 8.97 15.50
CA ILE A 219 -3.28 8.28 16.09
C ILE A 219 -2.98 7.82 17.51
N THR A 220 -1.81 7.23 17.74
CA THR A 220 -1.39 6.79 19.09
C THR A 220 -1.29 7.96 20.04
N PHE A 221 -0.69 9.07 19.61
CA PHE A 221 -0.58 10.29 20.41
C PHE A 221 -1.95 10.83 20.82
N ILE A 222 -2.88 10.99 19.87
CA ILE A 222 -4.20 11.56 20.19
C ILE A 222 -5.03 10.61 21.07
N ASN A 223 -4.83 9.30 20.98
CA ASN A 223 -5.45 8.31 21.85
C ASN A 223 -4.93 8.44 23.30
N GLN A 224 -3.63 8.63 23.49
CA GLN A 224 -3.07 8.89 24.83
C GLN A 224 -3.60 10.21 25.39
N MET A 225 -3.69 11.27 24.58
CA MET A 225 -4.29 12.54 25.01
C MET A 225 -5.77 12.38 25.34
N ALA A 226 -6.53 11.53 24.63
CA ALA A 226 -7.92 11.24 24.95
C ALA A 226 -8.07 10.57 26.32
N ASN A 227 -7.24 9.59 26.63
CA ASN A 227 -7.24 8.92 27.93
C ASN A 227 -6.89 9.90 29.06
N LEU A 228 -5.92 10.79 28.86
CA LEU A 228 -5.56 11.83 29.83
C LEU A 228 -6.68 12.87 29.97
N ALA A 229 -7.27 13.34 28.89
CA ALA A 229 -8.37 14.30 28.90
C ALA A 229 -9.58 13.77 29.68
N GLU A 230 -9.94 12.50 29.45
CA GLU A 230 -11.00 11.85 30.24
C GLU A 230 -10.72 11.81 31.74
N ALA A 231 -9.49 11.46 32.12
CA ALA A 231 -9.08 11.43 33.54
C ALA A 231 -9.01 12.83 34.15
N ALA A 232 -8.69 13.85 33.38
CA ALA A 232 -8.55 15.24 33.83
C ALA A 232 -9.83 16.08 33.72
N GLY A 233 -10.92 15.52 33.16
CA GLY A 233 -12.16 16.25 32.88
C GLY A 233 -12.06 17.26 31.75
N ALA A 234 -11.15 17.06 30.79
CA ALA A 234 -10.97 17.91 29.61
C ALA A 234 -11.67 17.32 28.39
N ASP A 235 -11.93 18.15 27.38
CA ASP A 235 -12.56 17.74 26.11
C ASP A 235 -11.50 17.45 25.03
N ILE A 236 -11.36 16.18 24.64
CA ILE A 236 -10.41 15.76 23.62
C ILE A 236 -10.75 16.33 22.24
N HIS A 237 -12.01 16.58 21.92
CA HIS A 237 -12.40 17.14 20.62
C HIS A 237 -11.93 18.58 20.48
N GLU A 238 -12.02 19.37 21.56
CA GLU A 238 -11.50 20.73 21.59
C GLU A 238 -9.98 20.76 21.55
N ILE A 239 -9.30 19.82 22.24
CA ILE A 239 -7.85 19.64 22.16
C ILE A 239 -7.43 19.32 20.71
N ALA A 240 -8.03 18.30 20.09
CA ALA A 240 -7.72 17.90 18.72
C ALA A 240 -8.00 19.01 17.70
N ARG A 241 -9.12 19.72 17.86
CA ARG A 241 -9.50 20.87 17.02
C ARG A 241 -8.46 21.99 17.14
N SER A 242 -8.12 22.37 18.35
CA SER A 242 -7.15 23.45 18.60
C SER A 242 -5.76 23.13 18.08
N MET A 243 -5.26 21.91 18.35
CA MET A 243 -3.99 21.43 17.80
C MET A 243 -4.00 21.40 16.28
N GLY A 244 -5.11 20.96 15.69
CA GLY A 244 -5.26 20.85 14.23
C GLY A 244 -5.27 22.19 13.48
N MET A 245 -5.54 23.31 14.17
CA MET A 245 -5.43 24.65 13.61
C MET A 245 -3.98 25.10 13.39
N ASP A 246 -3.01 24.51 14.09
CA ASP A 246 -1.60 24.76 13.81
C ASP A 246 -1.20 24.06 12.51
N GLY A 247 -0.83 24.84 11.50
CA GLY A 247 -0.45 24.35 10.17
C GLY A 247 0.74 23.36 10.20
N ARG A 248 1.58 23.41 11.23
CA ARG A 248 2.69 22.47 11.43
C ARG A 248 2.21 21.08 11.85
N ILE A 249 1.03 20.99 12.50
CA ILE A 249 0.44 19.76 13.00
C ILE A 249 -0.57 19.18 12.01
N SER A 250 -1.46 19.99 11.47
CA SER A 250 -2.61 19.59 10.62
C SER A 250 -3.69 18.81 11.38
N ALA A 251 -4.95 19.05 11.05
CA ALA A 251 -6.10 18.37 11.67
C ALA A 251 -6.26 16.89 11.30
N LYS A 252 -5.58 16.45 10.22
CA LYS A 252 -5.67 15.06 9.76
C LYS A 252 -5.01 14.11 10.75
N PHE A 253 -5.64 12.94 11.00
CA PHE A 253 -5.16 11.89 11.92
C PHE A 253 -5.11 12.31 13.41
N LEU A 254 -5.96 13.23 13.84
CA LEU A 254 -6.15 13.61 15.24
C LEU A 254 -7.55 13.18 15.77
N HIS A 255 -8.07 12.07 15.30
CA HIS A 255 -9.34 11.49 15.77
C HIS A 255 -9.05 10.34 16.72
N PRO A 256 -9.39 10.46 18.03
CA PRO A 256 -9.22 9.37 18.98
C PRO A 256 -10.21 8.22 18.70
N GLY A 257 -9.79 7.01 19.08
CA GLY A 257 -10.57 5.81 18.85
C GLY A 257 -9.95 4.58 19.53
N PRO A 258 -10.36 3.37 19.15
CA PRO A 258 -9.88 2.12 19.75
C PRO A 258 -8.44 1.75 19.36
N GLY A 259 -7.78 2.56 18.58
CA GLY A 259 -6.46 2.33 18.01
C GLY A 259 -6.50 2.37 16.47
N TYR A 260 -5.32 2.25 15.84
CA TYR A 260 -5.25 2.02 14.41
C TYR A 260 -5.30 0.53 14.10
N GLY A 261 -5.86 0.19 12.95
CA GLY A 261 -5.98 -1.17 12.44
C GLY A 261 -5.82 -1.20 10.92
N GLY A 262 -6.44 -2.19 10.30
CA GLY A 262 -6.36 -2.44 8.87
C GLY A 262 -5.06 -3.11 8.44
N SER A 263 -4.91 -3.33 7.15
CA SER A 263 -3.81 -4.13 6.59
C SER A 263 -2.45 -3.43 6.53
N CYS A 264 -2.40 -2.10 6.65
CA CYS A 264 -1.19 -1.32 6.38
C CYS A 264 -0.45 -0.90 7.64
N PHE A 265 -1.08 -0.11 8.53
CA PHE A 265 -0.38 0.48 9.67
C PHE A 265 0.24 -0.56 10.62
N PRO A 266 -0.49 -1.63 11.05
CA PRO A 266 0.10 -2.62 11.94
C PRO A 266 1.30 -3.33 11.32
N LYS A 267 1.20 -3.70 10.05
CA LYS A 267 2.27 -4.37 9.31
C LYS A 267 3.48 -3.43 9.12
N ASP A 268 3.26 -2.22 8.65
CA ASP A 268 4.34 -1.31 8.25
C ASP A 268 5.08 -0.73 9.45
N THR A 269 4.40 -0.48 10.57
CA THR A 269 5.06 -0.03 11.81
C THR A 269 5.96 -1.12 12.41
N ARG A 270 5.53 -2.39 12.37
CA ARG A 270 6.37 -3.52 12.79
C ARG A 270 7.56 -3.70 11.84
N ALA A 271 7.33 -3.62 10.52
CA ALA A 271 8.37 -3.80 9.52
C ALA A 271 9.47 -2.72 9.58
N ILE A 272 9.12 -1.43 9.76
CA ILE A 272 10.14 -0.38 9.91
C ILE A 272 10.91 -0.51 11.21
N ALA A 273 10.28 -0.98 12.30
CA ALA A 273 10.97 -1.25 13.54
C ALA A 273 12.00 -2.39 13.38
N ALA A 274 11.61 -3.49 12.71
CA ALA A 274 12.50 -4.60 12.38
C ALA A 274 13.64 -4.16 11.45
N THR A 275 13.35 -3.34 10.44
CA THR A 275 14.37 -2.75 9.56
C THR A 275 15.38 -1.93 10.36
N GLY A 276 14.93 -1.13 11.35
CA GLY A 276 15.84 -0.41 12.24
C GLY A 276 16.80 -1.35 12.99
N ASP A 277 16.30 -2.47 13.50
CA ASP A 277 17.12 -3.48 14.17
C ASP A 277 18.16 -4.10 13.21
N GLU A 278 17.78 -4.40 11.97
CA GLU A 278 18.70 -4.91 10.93
C GLU A 278 19.83 -3.92 10.60
N TYR A 279 19.54 -2.61 10.62
CA TYR A 279 20.53 -1.56 10.37
C TYR A 279 21.23 -1.08 11.65
N GLY A 280 20.93 -1.65 12.82
CA GLY A 280 21.50 -1.22 14.11
C GLY A 280 21.06 0.18 14.56
N VAL A 281 19.89 0.63 14.11
CA VAL A 281 19.30 1.95 14.44
C VAL A 281 18.21 1.78 15.48
N ASP A 282 18.27 2.58 16.55
CA ASP A 282 17.22 2.57 17.57
C ASP A 282 15.92 3.19 17.05
N MET A 283 14.90 2.35 16.95
CA MET A 283 13.52 2.71 16.57
C MET A 283 12.58 2.68 17.79
N SER A 284 13.07 3.04 18.98
CA SER A 284 12.31 3.00 20.24
C SER A 284 10.98 3.74 20.15
N LEU A 285 10.93 4.90 19.49
CA LEU A 285 9.67 5.64 19.30
C LEU A 285 8.62 4.79 18.57
N ILE A 286 8.98 4.13 17.49
CA ILE A 286 8.03 3.35 16.69
C ILE A 286 7.64 2.06 17.41
N LYS A 287 8.58 1.42 18.10
CA LYS A 287 8.29 0.26 18.97
C LYS A 287 7.27 0.62 20.07
N GLU A 288 7.40 1.81 20.64
CA GLU A 288 6.45 2.31 21.64
C GLU A 288 5.09 2.64 21.02
N VAL A 289 5.03 3.18 19.80
CA VAL A 289 3.78 3.39 19.07
C VAL A 289 3.02 2.07 18.88
N VAL A 290 3.70 1.01 18.46
CA VAL A 290 3.10 -0.33 18.31
C VAL A 290 2.56 -0.83 19.65
N ARG A 291 3.37 -0.79 20.72
CA ARG A 291 2.97 -1.23 22.07
C ARG A 291 1.76 -0.44 22.60
N SER A 292 1.80 0.88 22.45
CA SER A 292 0.73 1.76 22.91
C SER A 292 -0.57 1.54 22.15
N ASN A 293 -0.50 1.19 20.86
CA ASN A 293 -1.70 0.85 20.08
C ASN A 293 -2.36 -0.44 20.57
N GLU A 294 -1.58 -1.48 20.89
CA GLU A 294 -2.13 -2.71 21.47
C GLU A 294 -2.78 -2.42 22.83
N ARG A 295 -2.12 -1.63 23.70
CA ARG A 295 -2.70 -1.22 24.97
C ARG A 295 -3.99 -0.39 24.82
N GLN A 296 -4.11 0.42 23.77
CA GLN A 296 -5.33 1.20 23.49
C GLN A 296 -6.52 0.28 23.19
N LYS A 297 -6.32 -0.81 22.48
CA LYS A 297 -7.37 -1.81 22.21
C LYS A 297 -7.87 -2.41 23.54
N GLU A 298 -6.96 -2.76 24.45
CA GLU A 298 -7.30 -3.28 25.78
C GLU A 298 -8.07 -2.24 26.61
N ILE A 299 -7.58 -0.99 26.68
CA ILE A 299 -8.25 0.11 27.39
C ILE A 299 -9.69 0.29 26.85
N THR A 300 -9.89 0.21 25.55
CA THR A 300 -11.22 0.32 24.96
C THR A 300 -12.14 -0.80 25.40
N ALA A 301 -11.64 -2.04 25.45
CA ALA A 301 -12.38 -3.19 25.94
C ALA A 301 -12.69 -3.06 27.45
N GLU A 302 -11.72 -2.63 28.28
CA GLU A 302 -11.89 -2.38 29.70
C GLU A 302 -12.99 -1.33 29.97
N LYS A 303 -12.97 -0.20 29.25
CA LYS A 303 -14.01 0.85 29.33
C LYS A 303 -15.38 0.32 28.98
N PHE A 304 -15.47 -0.48 27.90
CA PHE A 304 -16.73 -1.11 27.52
C PHE A 304 -17.28 -2.02 28.63
N ILE A 305 -16.43 -2.88 29.21
CA ILE A 305 -16.82 -3.78 30.31
C ILE A 305 -17.31 -3.00 31.52
N GLN A 306 -16.63 -1.91 31.86
CA GLN A 306 -17.02 -1.02 32.95
C GLN A 306 -18.38 -0.36 32.71
N LEU A 307 -18.61 0.23 31.53
CA LEU A 307 -19.87 0.86 31.16
C LEU A 307 -21.04 -0.13 31.13
N ALA A 308 -20.78 -1.38 30.73
CA ALA A 308 -21.76 -2.45 30.77
C ALA A 308 -22.07 -2.98 32.18
N GLY A 309 -21.32 -2.55 33.21
CA GLY A 309 -21.43 -3.10 34.57
C GLY A 309 -21.09 -4.60 34.63
N GLY A 310 -20.06 -5.01 33.89
CA GLY A 310 -19.68 -6.40 33.67
C GLY A 310 -20.39 -7.04 32.46
N VAL A 311 -19.84 -8.12 31.94
CA VAL A 311 -20.32 -8.79 30.72
C VAL A 311 -20.80 -10.21 30.93
N ALA A 312 -20.61 -10.78 32.12
CA ALA A 312 -21.01 -12.14 32.44
C ALA A 312 -22.53 -12.35 32.26
N GLY A 313 -22.94 -13.35 31.48
CA GLY A 313 -24.33 -13.64 31.17
C GLY A 313 -25.04 -12.64 30.28
N LYS A 314 -24.35 -11.66 29.68
CA LYS A 314 -24.92 -10.69 28.76
C LYS A 314 -24.62 -11.06 27.30
N THR A 315 -25.58 -10.76 26.43
CA THR A 315 -25.37 -10.82 24.98
C THR A 315 -24.95 -9.41 24.50
N ILE A 316 -23.85 -9.34 23.76
CA ILE A 316 -23.31 -8.10 23.22
C ILE A 316 -23.37 -8.16 21.71
N SER A 317 -23.97 -7.12 21.10
CA SER A 317 -23.97 -6.96 19.66
C SER A 317 -22.92 -5.96 19.23
N ILE A 318 -22.05 -6.34 18.29
CA ILE A 318 -21.07 -5.45 17.67
C ILE A 318 -21.60 -5.03 16.30
N LEU A 319 -21.74 -3.73 16.10
CA LEU A 319 -22.24 -3.15 14.85
C LEU A 319 -21.07 -2.66 14.01
N GLY A 320 -20.75 -3.42 12.93
CA GLY A 320 -19.62 -3.18 12.05
C GLY A 320 -18.34 -3.86 12.55
N LEU A 321 -17.74 -4.69 11.71
CA LEU A 321 -16.51 -5.43 12.02
C LEU A 321 -15.28 -4.87 11.27
N ALA A 322 -15.50 -4.07 10.21
CA ALA A 322 -14.41 -3.47 9.46
C ALA A 322 -13.67 -2.40 10.31
N PHE A 323 -12.38 -2.27 10.12
CA PHE A 323 -11.54 -1.34 10.90
C PHE A 323 -11.92 0.14 10.71
N LYS A 324 -12.65 0.47 9.63
CA LYS A 324 -13.21 1.80 9.36
C LYS A 324 -14.39 1.72 8.39
N ALA A 325 -15.06 2.86 8.15
CA ALA A 325 -16.10 2.99 7.12
C ALA A 325 -15.53 2.83 5.70
N GLU A 326 -16.41 2.46 4.75
CA GLU A 326 -16.11 2.35 3.32
C GLU A 326 -15.08 1.25 2.96
N THR A 327 -14.96 0.20 3.77
CA THR A 327 -14.15 -0.99 3.49
C THR A 327 -14.76 -2.23 4.12
N ASP A 328 -14.42 -3.40 3.58
CA ASP A 328 -14.77 -4.72 4.11
C ASP A 328 -13.58 -5.40 4.84
N ASP A 329 -12.48 -4.67 5.06
CA ASP A 329 -11.29 -5.20 5.74
C ASP A 329 -11.51 -5.38 7.24
N ILE A 330 -11.41 -6.65 7.69
CA ILE A 330 -11.60 -7.09 9.09
C ILE A 330 -10.33 -7.72 9.68
N ARG A 331 -9.15 -7.53 9.07
CA ARG A 331 -7.91 -8.23 9.46
C ARG A 331 -7.35 -7.78 10.80
N GLU A 332 -7.40 -6.50 11.12
CA GLU A 332 -7.06 -5.94 12.44
C GLU A 332 -7.93 -4.71 12.75
#